data_14f9283073def4e0d7901f8745909591
#
_entry.id   14f9283073def4e0d7901f8745909591
#
_cell.length_a   1.000
_cell.length_b   1.000
_cell.length_c   1.000
_cell.angle_alpha   90.00
_cell.angle_beta   90.00
_cell.angle_gamma   90.00
#
_symmetry.space_group_name_H-M   'P 1'
#
loop_
_entity.id
_entity.type
_entity.pdbx_description
1 polymer ?
#
loop_
_entity_poly.entity_id
_entity_poly.type
_entity_poly.pdbx_seq_one_letter_code
_entity_poly.pdbx_strand_id
1 'polypeptide(L)'
;ALAISVGNVHLKTEKTSGIDFGALKAIEEVTTLPLVLHGGSGIPVNIRKRLARESSVSKFNIGTELRMAFGNALRKSLTENRDSFDRIRLLSPTVDAVKSVTIEVISALNGKPE
;
A
#
# COMPACT_ATOMS: atom_id res chain seq x y z
N ALA A 1 -0.77 -3.17 -19.65
CA ALA A 1 -0.51 -3.83 -18.37
C ALA A 1 -1.61 -4.83 -18.04
N LEU A 2 -1.26 -5.93 -17.42
CA LEU A 2 -2.17 -7.00 -17.02
C LEU A 2 -2.35 -7.00 -15.50
N ALA A 3 -3.59 -6.85 -15.03
CA ALA A 3 -3.92 -6.99 -13.61
C ALA A 3 -4.06 -8.48 -13.26
N ILE A 4 -3.36 -8.89 -12.21
CA ILE A 4 -3.31 -10.30 -11.80
C ILE A 4 -3.74 -10.47 -10.34
N SER A 5 -4.20 -11.67 -10.01
CA SER A 5 -4.48 -12.12 -8.65
C SER A 5 -3.65 -13.36 -8.35
N VAL A 6 -2.73 -13.25 -7.41
CA VAL A 6 -1.81 -14.32 -6.98
C VAL A 6 -1.82 -14.45 -5.45
N GLY A 7 -3.01 -14.47 -4.85
CA GLY A 7 -3.20 -14.53 -3.39
C GLY A 7 -3.38 -13.16 -2.71
N ASN A 8 -3.25 -12.07 -3.45
CA ASN A 8 -3.49 -10.72 -2.95
C ASN A 8 -4.99 -10.46 -2.74
N VAL A 9 -5.35 -9.91 -1.57
CA VAL A 9 -6.74 -9.65 -1.17
C VAL A 9 -6.94 -8.18 -0.86
N HIS A 10 -8.11 -7.63 -1.26
CA HIS A 10 -8.49 -6.25 -0.99
C HIS A 10 -8.95 -6.02 0.46
N LEU A 11 -8.87 -4.77 0.92
CA LEU A 11 -9.40 -4.28 2.19
C LEU A 11 -8.84 -4.96 3.45
N LYS A 12 -7.70 -5.62 3.37
CA LYS A 12 -7.01 -6.12 4.56
C LYS A 12 -6.39 -4.99 5.36
N THR A 13 -6.69 -4.96 6.64
CA THR A 13 -6.06 -4.08 7.64
C THR A 13 -4.76 -4.66 8.18
N GLU A 14 -4.59 -5.98 8.06
CA GLU A 14 -3.38 -6.71 8.44
C GLU A 14 -2.57 -7.11 7.22
N LYS A 15 -1.24 -7.08 7.33
CA LYS A 15 -0.32 -7.47 6.26
C LYS A 15 -0.06 -8.98 6.26
N THR A 16 -1.09 -9.75 5.96
CA THR A 16 -1.09 -11.22 6.02
C THR A 16 -1.33 -11.91 4.68
N SER A 17 -1.46 -11.14 3.59
CA SER A 17 -1.67 -11.72 2.26
C SER A 17 -0.43 -12.47 1.80
N GLY A 18 -0.52 -13.78 1.69
CA GLY A 18 0.48 -14.59 1.00
C GLY A 18 0.45 -14.31 -0.49
N ILE A 19 1.63 -14.32 -1.13
CA ILE A 19 1.75 -14.26 -2.60
C ILE A 19 2.16 -15.64 -3.09
N ASP A 20 1.42 -16.18 -4.04
CA ASP A 20 1.78 -17.39 -4.75
C ASP A 20 2.82 -17.04 -5.84
N PHE A 21 4.10 -17.19 -5.49
CA PHE A 21 5.20 -16.94 -6.41
C PHE A 21 5.27 -17.97 -7.56
N GLY A 22 4.73 -19.17 -7.36
CA GLY A 22 4.64 -20.17 -8.43
C GLY A 22 3.65 -19.74 -9.52
N ALA A 23 2.45 -19.31 -9.10
CA ALA A 23 1.47 -18.74 -10.02
C ALA A 23 1.99 -17.46 -10.71
N LEU A 24 2.68 -16.59 -9.97
CA LEU A 24 3.29 -15.38 -10.55
C LEU A 24 4.27 -15.74 -11.66
N LYS A 25 5.19 -16.68 -11.40
CA LYS A 25 6.17 -17.12 -12.38
C LYS A 25 5.53 -17.75 -13.61
N ALA A 26 4.53 -18.58 -13.44
CA ALA A 26 3.79 -19.18 -14.56
C ALA A 26 3.11 -18.11 -15.44
N ILE A 27 2.60 -17.02 -14.84
CA ILE A 27 2.05 -15.89 -15.59
C ILE A 27 3.18 -15.15 -16.34
N GLU A 28 4.34 -14.92 -15.74
CA GLU A 28 5.48 -14.25 -16.37
C GLU A 28 6.03 -15.04 -17.58
N GLU A 29 5.93 -16.36 -17.56
CA GLU A 29 6.36 -17.22 -18.68
C GLU A 29 5.47 -17.10 -19.94
N VAL A 30 4.20 -16.69 -19.76
CA VAL A 30 3.23 -16.61 -20.86
C VAL A 30 2.89 -15.19 -21.32
N THR A 31 3.46 -14.16 -20.66
CA THR A 31 3.21 -12.77 -21.05
C THR A 31 4.42 -11.87 -20.81
N THR A 32 4.64 -10.92 -21.72
CA THR A 32 5.64 -9.85 -21.57
C THR A 32 5.04 -8.54 -21.09
N LEU A 33 3.73 -8.52 -20.79
CA LEU A 33 3.05 -7.32 -20.32
C LEU A 33 3.46 -6.96 -18.90
N PRO A 34 3.65 -5.67 -18.58
CA PRO A 34 3.83 -5.22 -17.20
C PRO A 34 2.66 -5.67 -16.32
N LEU A 35 2.96 -6.27 -15.18
CA LEU A 35 1.95 -6.80 -14.26
C LEU A 35 1.50 -5.77 -13.23
N VAL A 36 0.24 -5.84 -12.83
CA VAL A 36 -0.38 -4.95 -11.81
C VAL A 36 -0.95 -5.81 -10.70
N LEU A 37 -0.57 -5.50 -9.45
CA LEU A 37 -1.14 -6.11 -8.26
C LEU A 37 -2.13 -5.18 -7.57
N HIS A 38 -3.34 -5.68 -7.37
CA HIS A 38 -4.36 -5.07 -6.52
C HIS A 38 -4.17 -5.50 -5.07
N GLY A 39 -4.81 -4.81 -4.12
CA GLY A 39 -4.76 -5.17 -2.69
C GLY A 39 -3.37 -5.06 -2.08
N GLY A 40 -2.49 -4.22 -2.61
CA GLY A 40 -1.09 -4.09 -2.21
C GLY A 40 -0.87 -3.72 -0.74
N SER A 41 -1.85 -3.07 -0.09
CA SER A 41 -1.81 -2.77 1.35
C SER A 41 -1.77 -4.03 2.23
N GLY A 42 -2.36 -5.13 1.79
CA GLY A 42 -2.35 -6.41 2.51
C GLY A 42 -1.06 -7.21 2.36
N ILE A 43 -0.16 -6.81 1.47
CA ILE A 43 1.10 -7.52 1.20
C ILE A 43 2.17 -7.02 2.18
N PRO A 44 2.88 -7.91 2.90
CA PRO A 44 4.00 -7.52 3.76
C PRO A 44 5.07 -6.73 3.01
N VAL A 45 5.70 -5.76 3.71
CA VAL A 45 6.67 -4.83 3.10
C VAL A 45 7.84 -5.57 2.44
N ASN A 46 8.39 -6.59 3.09
CA ASN A 46 9.47 -7.41 2.54
C ASN A 46 9.06 -8.15 1.26
N ILE A 47 7.83 -8.63 1.19
CA ILE A 47 7.28 -9.28 0.00
C ILE A 47 7.06 -8.26 -1.13
N ARG A 48 6.56 -7.05 -0.80
CA ARG A 48 6.45 -5.97 -1.79
C ARG A 48 7.81 -5.56 -2.36
N LYS A 49 8.82 -5.42 -1.50
CA LYS A 49 10.21 -5.17 -1.92
C LYS A 49 10.71 -6.25 -2.88
N ARG A 50 10.49 -7.50 -2.54
CA ARG A 50 10.88 -8.63 -3.37
C ARG A 50 10.17 -8.62 -4.72
N LEU A 51 8.86 -8.44 -4.75
CA LEU A 51 8.08 -8.34 -5.98
C LEU A 51 8.57 -7.20 -6.89
N ALA A 52 8.83 -6.02 -6.32
CA ALA A 52 9.29 -4.86 -7.08
C ALA A 52 10.69 -5.06 -7.71
N ARG A 53 11.52 -5.92 -7.13
CA ARG A 53 12.89 -6.16 -7.59
C ARG A 53 13.05 -7.40 -8.46
N GLU A 54 12.28 -8.43 -8.19
CA GLU A 54 12.52 -9.79 -8.71
C GLU A 54 11.41 -10.27 -9.65
N SER A 55 10.45 -9.41 -10.02
CA SER A 55 9.32 -9.79 -10.86
C SER A 55 8.93 -8.73 -11.88
N SER A 56 8.07 -9.08 -12.82
CA SER A 56 7.48 -8.17 -13.81
C SER A 56 6.36 -7.28 -13.25
N VAL A 57 6.17 -7.28 -11.91
CA VAL A 57 5.20 -6.40 -11.25
C VAL A 57 5.68 -4.96 -11.29
N SER A 58 5.02 -4.16 -12.10
CA SER A 58 5.35 -2.76 -12.36
C SER A 58 4.44 -1.76 -11.64
N LYS A 59 3.34 -2.24 -11.05
CA LYS A 59 2.38 -1.40 -10.35
C LYS A 59 1.74 -2.11 -9.17
N PHE A 60 1.67 -1.40 -8.04
CA PHE A 60 0.93 -1.81 -6.85
C PHE A 60 -0.21 -0.83 -6.57
N ASN A 61 -1.43 -1.33 -6.45
CA ASN A 61 -2.56 -0.52 -6.00
C ASN A 61 -2.65 -0.55 -4.47
N ILE A 62 -2.27 0.56 -3.85
CA ILE A 62 -2.22 0.74 -2.39
C ILE A 62 -3.24 1.80 -1.99
N GLY A 63 -4.19 1.44 -1.15
CA GLY A 63 -5.23 2.35 -0.70
C GLY A 63 -5.58 2.21 0.77
N THR A 64 -5.67 0.99 1.29
CA THR A 64 -6.10 0.75 2.67
C THR A 64 -5.14 1.36 3.68
N GLU A 65 -3.82 1.23 3.50
CA GLU A 65 -2.81 1.86 4.39
C GLU A 65 -3.00 3.37 4.48
N LEU A 66 -3.20 4.05 3.34
CA LEU A 66 -3.38 5.51 3.29
C LEU A 66 -4.70 5.93 3.94
N ARG A 67 -5.79 5.18 3.69
CA ARG A 67 -7.09 5.44 4.34
C ARG A 67 -7.04 5.21 5.84
N MET A 68 -6.28 4.22 6.31
CA MET A 68 -6.07 3.98 7.74
C MET A 68 -5.28 5.12 8.38
N ALA A 69 -4.21 5.59 7.74
CA ALA A 69 -3.44 6.74 8.21
C ALA A 69 -4.32 7.98 8.36
N PHE A 70 -5.11 8.31 7.34
CA PHE A 70 -6.09 9.40 7.38
C PHE A 70 -7.08 9.21 8.52
N GLY A 71 -7.76 8.07 8.59
CA GLY A 71 -8.82 7.83 9.57
C GLY A 71 -8.32 7.84 11.01
N ASN A 72 -7.12 7.32 11.27
CA ASN A 72 -6.51 7.33 12.60
C ASN A 72 -6.11 8.75 13.01
N ALA A 73 -5.48 9.53 12.13
CA ALA A 73 -5.12 10.91 12.40
C ALA A 73 -6.35 11.79 12.63
N LEU A 74 -7.41 11.58 11.85
CA LEU A 74 -8.66 12.32 12.04
C LEU A 74 -9.32 12.02 13.40
N ARG A 75 -9.42 10.74 13.78
CA ARG A 75 -9.98 10.36 15.09
C ARG A 75 -9.17 10.97 16.24
N LYS A 76 -7.83 10.94 16.14
CA LYS A 76 -6.94 11.56 17.11
C LYS A 76 -7.18 13.06 17.19
N SER A 77 -7.19 13.75 16.06
CA SER A 77 -7.41 15.21 16.00
C SER A 77 -8.75 15.63 16.60
N LEU A 78 -9.82 14.89 16.30
CA LEU A 78 -11.16 15.14 16.88
C LEU A 78 -11.19 14.91 18.38
N THR A 79 -10.48 13.91 18.89
CA THR A 79 -10.40 13.63 20.32
C THR A 79 -9.64 14.71 21.08
N GLU A 80 -8.55 15.20 20.51
CA GLU A 80 -7.67 16.22 21.12
C GLU A 80 -8.23 17.64 21.02
N ASN A 81 -9.12 17.92 20.07
CA ASN A 81 -9.66 19.24 19.78
C ASN A 81 -11.20 19.26 19.81
N ARG A 82 -11.81 18.73 20.87
CA ARG A 82 -13.27 18.50 20.97
C ARG A 82 -14.11 19.77 20.76
N ASP A 83 -13.60 20.93 21.19
CA ASP A 83 -14.30 22.19 21.12
C ASP A 83 -13.98 23.00 19.88
N SER A 84 -13.18 22.46 18.98
CA SER A 84 -12.82 23.13 17.74
C SER A 84 -13.83 22.84 16.63
N PHE A 85 -14.37 23.89 16.03
CA PHE A 85 -15.19 23.82 14.81
C PHE A 85 -14.41 24.17 13.54
N ASP A 86 -13.13 24.52 13.67
CA ASP A 86 -12.27 24.83 12.53
C ASP A 86 -11.85 23.54 11.81
N ARG A 87 -12.47 23.32 10.64
CA ARG A 87 -12.19 22.16 9.80
C ARG A 87 -10.73 22.08 9.35
N ILE A 88 -10.08 23.22 9.11
CA ILE A 88 -8.68 23.24 8.65
C ILE A 88 -7.80 22.71 9.78
N ARG A 89 -7.97 23.21 10.99
CA ARG A 89 -7.26 22.74 12.18
C ARG A 89 -7.48 21.24 12.43
N LEU A 90 -8.71 20.78 12.29
CA LEU A 90 -9.07 19.36 12.51
C LEU A 90 -8.50 18.44 11.43
N LEU A 91 -8.42 18.88 10.18
CA LEU A 91 -7.98 18.05 9.06
C LEU A 91 -6.48 18.13 8.76
N SER A 92 -5.81 19.24 9.09
CA SER A 92 -4.37 19.42 8.80
C SER A 92 -3.49 18.23 9.23
N PRO A 93 -3.66 17.61 10.43
CA PRO A 93 -2.83 16.49 10.84
C PRO A 93 -2.98 15.24 9.95
N THR A 94 -4.10 15.12 9.23
CA THR A 94 -4.32 13.98 8.33
C THR A 94 -3.42 14.02 7.10
N VAL A 95 -3.05 15.22 6.65
CA VAL A 95 -2.14 15.42 5.51
C VAL A 95 -0.76 14.86 5.83
N ASP A 96 -0.20 15.21 6.98
CA ASP A 96 1.12 14.72 7.40
C ASP A 96 1.12 13.21 7.63
N ALA A 97 0.05 12.67 8.21
CA ALA A 97 -0.09 11.24 8.43
C ALA A 97 -0.11 10.47 7.10
N VAL A 98 -0.90 10.92 6.12
CA VAL A 98 -0.95 10.28 4.79
C VAL A 98 0.38 10.44 4.07
N LYS A 99 1.01 11.62 4.13
CA LYS A 99 2.33 11.88 3.54
C LYS A 99 3.39 10.91 4.08
N SER A 100 3.47 10.74 5.41
CA SER A 100 4.44 9.84 6.04
C SER A 100 4.28 8.41 5.53
N VAL A 101 3.07 7.86 5.57
CA VAL A 101 2.81 6.50 5.07
C VAL A 101 3.08 6.38 3.57
N THR A 102 2.79 7.43 2.79
CA THR A 102 3.09 7.43 1.35
C THR A 102 4.60 7.36 1.10
N ILE A 103 5.40 8.11 1.86
CA ILE A 103 6.88 8.07 1.76
C ILE A 103 7.40 6.68 2.12
N GLU A 104 6.91 6.07 3.19
CA GLU A 104 7.28 4.70 3.59
C GLU A 104 6.98 3.68 2.48
N VAL A 105 5.79 3.75 1.88
CA VAL A 105 5.39 2.87 0.78
C VAL A 105 6.29 3.05 -0.43
N ILE A 106 6.53 4.29 -0.86
CA ILE A 106 7.40 4.59 -2.01
C ILE A 106 8.83 4.12 -1.74
N SER A 107 9.38 4.40 -0.56
CA SER A 107 10.73 3.98 -0.18
C SER A 107 10.87 2.47 -0.17
N ALA A 108 9.83 1.75 0.27
CA ALA A 108 9.82 0.30 0.24
C ALA A 108 9.81 -0.28 -1.19
N LEU A 109 9.17 0.40 -2.14
CA LEU A 109 9.07 -0.05 -3.54
C LEU A 109 10.28 0.36 -4.39
N ASN A 110 10.86 1.54 -4.14
CA ASN A 110 11.97 2.07 -4.93
C ASN A 110 13.30 1.34 -4.74
N GLY A 111 13.37 0.38 -3.83
CA GLY A 111 14.47 -0.59 -3.78
C GLY A 111 15.85 0.03 -3.73
N LYS A 112 16.09 1.16 -3.03
CA LYS A 112 17.46 1.57 -2.74
C LYS A 112 18.13 0.44 -1.96
N PRO A 113 19.30 -0.06 -2.40
CA PRO A 113 20.09 -0.94 -1.56
C PRO A 113 20.40 -0.19 -0.26
N GLU A 114 20.27 -0.89 0.86
CA GLU A 114 20.79 -0.42 2.14
C GLU A 114 22.30 -0.28 2.06
#